data_dd6ff77cb44e07243e7db298b8607476
#
_entry.id   dd6ff77cb44e07243e7db298b8607476
#
_cell.length_a   1.000
_cell.length_b   1.000
_cell.length_c   1.000
_cell.angle_alpha   90.00
_cell.angle_beta   90.00
_cell.angle_gamma   90.00
#
_symmetry.space_group_name_H-M   'P 1'
#
loop_
_entity.id
_entity.type
_entity.pdbx_description
1 polymer ?
#
loop_
_entity_poly.entity_id
_entity_poly.type
_entity_poly.pdbx_seq_one_letter_code
_entity_poly.pdbx_strand_id
1 'polypeptide(L)'
;MMSKISKRPNKATKSPPVSHVRIIGGEYRRRLVAFIDADGLRPTPDRVRETVFNWLADDLVNAKVLDCCAGSGVLGFEALSRGAKQLTSIEPNHEQFRQIKATQVLLGIDDTKIVTMAATIQYALPQLANTEPFDVVFIDPPYQLALWGTILHGLINHQLVHPQTLLYIESDQDHTQLLESFTASLEPLKYKKMGQIFAGIYQLKAL
;
A
#
# COMPACT_ATOMS: atom_id res chain seq x y z
N MET A 1 -52.90 31.04 14.74
CA MET A 1 -51.58 30.71 15.36
C MET A 1 -50.76 29.95 14.34
N MET A 2 -49.86 30.63 13.67
CA MET A 2 -48.96 29.98 12.66
C MET A 2 -47.63 29.60 13.34
N SER A 3 -47.37 28.31 13.40
CA SER A 3 -46.12 27.73 13.95
C SER A 3 -44.94 28.03 13.01
N LYS A 4 -43.94 28.77 13.51
CA LYS A 4 -42.67 29.00 12.80
C LYS A 4 -41.80 27.74 12.90
N ILE A 5 -41.64 27.03 11.78
CA ILE A 5 -40.68 25.97 11.64
C ILE A 5 -39.27 26.60 11.54
N SER A 6 -38.49 26.49 12.61
CA SER A 6 -37.09 26.90 12.67
C SER A 6 -36.25 25.90 11.85
N LYS A 7 -35.73 26.30 10.69
CA LYS A 7 -34.72 25.56 9.95
C LYS A 7 -33.38 25.66 10.71
N ARG A 8 -32.91 24.55 11.29
CA ARG A 8 -31.54 24.43 11.82
C ARG A 8 -30.55 24.61 10.66
N PRO A 9 -29.51 25.44 10.82
CA PRO A 9 -28.47 25.54 9.77
C PRO A 9 -27.73 24.22 9.64
N ASN A 10 -27.63 23.74 8.40
CA ASN A 10 -26.85 22.57 8.02
C ASN A 10 -25.36 22.87 8.34
N LYS A 11 -24.79 22.17 9.32
CA LYS A 11 -23.36 22.25 9.58
C LYS A 11 -22.64 21.73 8.32
N ALA A 12 -22.04 22.65 7.55
CA ALA A 12 -21.11 22.28 6.49
C ALA A 12 -20.02 21.41 7.10
N THR A 13 -20.00 20.13 6.76
CA THR A 13 -18.91 19.22 7.12
C THR A 13 -17.66 19.73 6.41
N LYS A 14 -16.71 20.29 7.17
CA LYS A 14 -15.40 20.67 6.63
C LYS A 14 -14.76 19.41 6.06
N SER A 15 -14.36 19.46 4.80
CA SER A 15 -13.54 18.38 4.19
C SER A 15 -12.32 18.14 5.08
N PRO A 16 -11.93 16.87 5.28
CA PRO A 16 -10.76 16.56 6.08
C PRO A 16 -9.51 17.23 5.46
N PRO A 17 -8.51 17.59 6.29
CA PRO A 17 -7.30 18.25 5.81
C PRO A 17 -6.54 17.34 4.83
N VAL A 18 -5.98 17.94 3.79
CA VAL A 18 -5.12 17.27 2.82
C VAL A 18 -3.68 17.50 3.22
N SER A 19 -2.95 16.42 3.42
CA SER A 19 -1.51 16.40 3.67
C SER A 19 -0.73 15.91 2.45
N HIS A 20 0.58 16.03 2.45
CA HIS A 20 1.41 15.65 1.33
C HIS A 20 2.63 14.85 1.79
N VAL A 21 3.00 13.86 1.00
CA VAL A 21 4.24 13.11 1.13
C VAL A 21 4.98 13.14 -0.21
N ARG A 22 6.33 13.22 -0.17
CA ARG A 22 7.12 13.31 -1.40
C ARG A 22 7.59 11.93 -1.88
N ILE A 23 7.73 11.78 -3.19
CA ILE A 23 8.44 10.68 -3.83
C ILE A 23 9.95 10.94 -3.69
N ILE A 24 10.72 9.93 -3.25
CA ILE A 24 12.14 10.09 -2.87
C ILE A 24 13.07 9.86 -4.06
N GLY A 25 12.78 8.87 -4.90
CA GLY A 25 13.67 8.45 -5.99
C GLY A 25 12.98 8.30 -7.34
N GLY A 26 13.76 8.00 -8.37
CA GLY A 26 13.28 7.69 -9.72
C GLY A 26 12.77 8.87 -10.51
N GLU A 27 11.94 8.59 -11.52
CA GLU A 27 11.40 9.52 -12.51
C GLU A 27 10.59 10.66 -11.87
N TYR A 28 9.77 10.35 -10.88
CA TYR A 28 8.89 11.32 -10.20
C TYR A 28 9.50 11.90 -8.92
N ARG A 29 10.81 11.79 -8.74
CA ARG A 29 11.52 12.30 -7.57
C ARG A 29 11.12 13.72 -7.22
N ARG A 30 10.89 14.01 -5.94
CA ARG A 30 10.44 15.27 -5.34
C ARG A 30 9.01 15.68 -5.67
N ARG A 31 8.27 14.93 -6.49
CA ARG A 31 6.85 15.16 -6.70
C ARG A 31 6.08 14.82 -5.41
N LEU A 32 4.99 15.53 -5.19
CA LEU A 32 4.15 15.37 -4.00
C LEU A 32 2.95 14.46 -4.31
N VAL A 33 2.69 13.56 -3.40
CA VAL A 33 1.51 12.70 -3.33
C VAL A 33 0.60 13.28 -2.26
N ALA A 34 -0.60 13.68 -2.64
CA ALA A 34 -1.62 14.19 -1.72
C ALA A 34 -2.36 13.03 -1.05
N PHE A 35 -2.67 13.16 0.22
CA PHE A 35 -3.50 12.20 0.94
C PHE A 35 -4.39 12.90 1.97
N ILE A 36 -5.49 12.26 2.32
CA ILE A 36 -6.38 12.73 3.38
C ILE A 36 -5.76 12.38 4.72
N ASP A 37 -5.59 13.41 5.56
CA ASP A 37 -5.12 13.22 6.93
C ASP A 37 -6.28 12.68 7.77
N ALA A 38 -6.29 11.37 7.97
CA ALA A 38 -7.29 10.64 8.73
C ALA A 38 -6.63 9.91 9.90
N ASP A 39 -7.38 9.69 10.97
CA ASP A 39 -6.90 8.95 12.14
C ASP A 39 -6.38 7.56 11.73
N GLY A 40 -5.10 7.32 12.03
CA GLY A 40 -4.42 6.05 11.73
C GLY A 40 -3.69 6.01 10.38
N LEU A 41 -3.88 6.99 9.49
CA LEU A 41 -3.11 7.07 8.25
C LEU A 41 -1.84 7.91 8.47
N ARG A 42 -0.70 7.26 8.60
CA ARG A 42 0.61 7.89 8.59
C ARG A 42 1.42 7.24 7.47
N PRO A 43 1.73 7.98 6.38
CA PRO A 43 2.62 7.44 5.35
C PRO A 43 3.94 6.99 5.97
N THR A 44 4.45 5.86 5.51
CA THR A 44 5.77 5.35 5.89
C THR A 44 6.82 6.48 5.81
N PRO A 45 7.58 6.75 6.89
CA PRO A 45 8.55 7.84 6.92
C PRO A 45 9.60 7.75 5.80
N ASP A 46 10.09 8.89 5.32
CA ASP A 46 11.09 8.97 4.25
C ASP A 46 12.27 8.04 4.46
N ARG A 47 12.84 8.01 5.68
CA ARG A 47 14.00 7.17 6.02
C ARG A 47 13.70 5.66 5.91
N VAL A 48 12.49 5.24 6.27
CA VAL A 48 12.06 3.85 6.14
C VAL A 48 11.93 3.52 4.66
N ARG A 49 11.23 4.36 3.89
CA ARG A 49 11.07 4.19 2.44
C ARG A 49 12.41 4.16 1.71
N GLU A 50 13.36 5.06 2.05
CA GLU A 50 14.73 5.00 1.51
C GLU A 50 15.39 3.63 1.74
N THR A 51 15.28 3.09 2.95
CA THR A 51 15.84 1.77 3.28
C THR A 51 15.19 0.67 2.45
N VAL A 52 13.85 0.64 2.43
CA VAL A 52 13.06 -0.39 1.72
C VAL A 52 13.32 -0.36 0.22
N PHE A 53 13.27 0.83 -0.38
CA PHE A 53 13.49 0.97 -1.82
C PHE A 53 14.96 0.77 -2.23
N ASN A 54 15.92 0.90 -1.32
CA ASN A 54 17.29 0.45 -1.55
C ASN A 54 17.40 -1.09 -1.51
N TRP A 55 16.60 -1.77 -0.68
CA TRP A 55 16.56 -3.24 -0.67
C TRP A 55 15.94 -3.82 -1.95
N LEU A 56 14.99 -3.10 -2.56
CA LEU A 56 14.23 -3.51 -3.74
C LEU A 56 14.78 -2.93 -5.06
N ALA A 57 15.91 -2.21 -5.04
CA ALA A 57 16.33 -1.35 -6.15
C ALA A 57 16.42 -2.11 -7.49
N ASP A 58 16.98 -3.31 -7.48
CA ASP A 58 17.21 -4.11 -8.70
C ASP A 58 15.93 -4.89 -9.10
N ASP A 59 15.03 -5.15 -8.16
CA ASP A 59 13.84 -5.99 -8.35
C ASP A 59 12.62 -5.20 -8.83
N LEU A 60 12.68 -3.87 -8.80
CA LEU A 60 11.56 -3.02 -9.22
C LEU A 60 11.51 -2.78 -10.73
N VAL A 61 12.64 -2.89 -11.43
CA VAL A 61 12.68 -2.61 -12.87
C VAL A 61 11.84 -3.64 -13.63
N ASN A 62 10.83 -3.13 -14.34
CA ASN A 62 9.81 -3.94 -15.05
C ASN A 62 8.92 -4.80 -14.15
N ALA A 63 8.96 -4.64 -12.84
CA ALA A 63 8.16 -5.40 -11.90
C ALA A 63 6.66 -5.08 -12.00
N LYS A 64 5.85 -6.10 -11.78
CA LYS A 64 4.42 -6.01 -11.53
C LYS A 64 4.20 -5.93 -10.01
N VAL A 65 3.66 -4.81 -9.55
CA VAL A 65 3.60 -4.45 -8.12
C VAL A 65 2.16 -4.48 -7.62
N LEU A 66 1.95 -5.04 -6.43
CA LEU A 66 0.70 -4.95 -5.68
C LEU A 66 0.93 -4.15 -4.39
N ASP A 67 0.11 -3.13 -4.18
CA ASP A 67 0.02 -2.38 -2.92
C ASP A 67 -1.31 -2.74 -2.23
N CYS A 68 -1.22 -3.61 -1.22
CA CYS A 68 -2.37 -4.23 -0.57
C CYS A 68 -3.20 -3.26 0.28
N CYS A 69 -2.59 -2.20 0.78
CA CYS A 69 -3.22 -1.21 1.65
C CYS A 69 -2.65 0.17 1.33
N ALA A 70 -3.03 0.70 0.16
CA ALA A 70 -2.30 1.80 -0.46
C ALA A 70 -2.27 3.10 0.36
N GLY A 71 -3.32 3.39 1.15
CA GLY A 71 -3.40 4.61 1.93
C GLY A 71 -3.15 5.84 1.05
N SER A 72 -2.03 6.52 1.24
CA SER A 72 -1.61 7.63 0.39
C SER A 72 -1.23 7.20 -1.05
N GLY A 73 -0.95 5.93 -1.27
CA GLY A 73 -0.40 5.40 -2.52
C GLY A 73 1.10 5.64 -2.70
N VAL A 74 1.79 6.21 -1.70
CA VAL A 74 3.19 6.62 -1.87
C VAL A 74 4.14 5.46 -2.14
N LEU A 75 3.93 4.27 -1.57
CA LEU A 75 4.76 3.09 -1.85
C LEU A 75 4.60 2.66 -3.32
N GLY A 76 3.37 2.56 -3.79
CA GLY A 76 3.08 2.24 -5.18
C GLY A 76 3.64 3.28 -6.17
N PHE A 77 3.46 4.57 -5.90
CA PHE A 77 4.04 5.64 -6.75
C PHE A 77 5.56 5.66 -6.73
N GLU A 78 6.17 5.38 -5.58
CA GLU A 78 7.64 5.24 -5.48
C GLU A 78 8.14 4.06 -6.33
N ALA A 79 7.43 2.92 -6.31
CA ALA A 79 7.75 1.76 -7.14
C ALA A 79 7.67 2.09 -8.64
N LEU A 80 6.58 2.72 -9.10
CA LEU A 80 6.46 3.21 -10.49
C LEU A 80 7.57 4.18 -10.85
N SER A 81 7.90 5.11 -9.94
CA SER A 81 8.98 6.08 -10.13
C SER A 81 10.35 5.43 -10.33
N ARG A 82 10.55 4.22 -9.79
CA ARG A 82 11.80 3.46 -9.87
C ARG A 82 11.79 2.39 -10.96
N GLY A 83 10.79 2.42 -11.85
CA GLY A 83 10.77 1.60 -13.04
C GLY A 83 9.86 0.38 -12.99
N ALA A 84 8.97 0.25 -12.00
CA ALA A 84 7.94 -0.77 -12.03
C ALA A 84 7.08 -0.63 -13.30
N LYS A 85 6.77 -1.76 -13.92
CA LYS A 85 6.00 -1.81 -15.17
C LYS A 85 4.53 -1.50 -14.91
N GLN A 86 3.99 -2.05 -13.82
CA GLN A 86 2.58 -1.95 -13.49
C GLN A 86 2.36 -1.96 -11.98
N LEU A 87 1.38 -1.18 -11.52
CA LEU A 87 0.94 -1.11 -10.14
C LEU A 87 -0.55 -1.46 -10.04
N THR A 88 -0.88 -2.36 -9.12
CA THR A 88 -2.25 -2.53 -8.62
C THR A 88 -2.29 -2.00 -7.19
N SER A 89 -3.15 -1.02 -6.91
CA SER A 89 -3.34 -0.43 -5.58
C SER A 89 -4.73 -0.74 -5.04
N ILE A 90 -4.82 -1.18 -3.78
CA ILE A 90 -6.09 -1.48 -3.11
C ILE A 90 -6.28 -0.47 -1.98
N GLU A 91 -7.39 0.29 -2.03
CA GLU A 91 -7.71 1.32 -1.04
C GLU A 91 -9.23 1.38 -0.80
N PRO A 92 -9.73 0.99 0.39
CA PRO A 92 -11.16 0.97 0.66
C PRO A 92 -11.76 2.37 0.90
N ASN A 93 -10.97 3.35 1.33
CA ASN A 93 -11.46 4.70 1.57
C ASN A 93 -11.64 5.45 0.25
N HIS A 94 -12.88 5.80 -0.09
CA HIS A 94 -13.21 6.46 -1.35
C HIS A 94 -12.56 7.83 -1.54
N GLU A 95 -12.30 8.58 -0.47
CA GLU A 95 -11.64 9.88 -0.56
C GLU A 95 -10.15 9.69 -0.85
N GLN A 96 -9.50 8.73 -0.18
CA GLN A 96 -8.12 8.34 -0.46
C GLN A 96 -7.97 7.79 -1.89
N PHE A 97 -8.87 6.90 -2.29
CA PHE A 97 -8.92 6.41 -3.68
C PHE A 97 -8.93 7.57 -4.70
N ARG A 98 -9.75 8.62 -4.46
CA ARG A 98 -9.78 9.80 -5.32
C ARG A 98 -8.44 10.56 -5.32
N GLN A 99 -7.75 10.65 -4.18
CA GLN A 99 -6.43 11.27 -4.09
C GLN A 99 -5.37 10.48 -4.88
N ILE A 100 -5.40 9.14 -4.82
CA ILE A 100 -4.52 8.29 -5.64
C ILE A 100 -4.79 8.55 -7.13
N LYS A 101 -6.04 8.56 -7.57
CA LYS A 101 -6.39 8.86 -8.97
C LYS A 101 -5.99 10.28 -9.37
N ALA A 102 -6.17 11.28 -8.51
CA ALA A 102 -5.73 12.64 -8.78
C ALA A 102 -4.20 12.74 -8.90
N THR A 103 -3.46 12.03 -8.06
CA THR A 103 -2.00 11.96 -8.11
C THR A 103 -1.53 11.27 -9.40
N GLN A 104 -2.18 10.19 -9.83
CA GLN A 104 -1.91 9.52 -11.11
C GLN A 104 -1.98 10.53 -12.27
N VAL A 105 -3.08 11.29 -12.35
CA VAL A 105 -3.27 12.33 -13.38
C VAL A 105 -2.19 13.42 -13.29
N LEU A 106 -1.92 13.92 -12.07
CA LEU A 106 -0.90 14.96 -11.83
C LEU A 106 0.50 14.53 -12.25
N LEU A 107 0.84 13.25 -12.10
CA LEU A 107 2.13 12.68 -12.48
C LEU A 107 2.18 12.30 -13.96
N GLY A 108 1.05 12.34 -14.68
CA GLY A 108 0.97 11.93 -16.09
C GLY A 108 1.16 10.42 -16.28
N ILE A 109 0.79 9.61 -15.28
CA ILE A 109 0.94 8.15 -15.35
C ILE A 109 -0.21 7.58 -16.19
N ASP A 110 0.16 6.84 -17.23
CA ASP A 110 -0.79 6.18 -18.13
C ASP A 110 -1.69 5.18 -17.38
N ASP A 111 -2.97 5.11 -17.77
CA ASP A 111 -3.96 4.21 -17.17
C ASP A 111 -3.60 2.73 -17.32
N THR A 112 -2.76 2.37 -18.28
CA THR A 112 -2.26 0.99 -18.46
C THR A 112 -1.23 0.59 -17.40
N LYS A 113 -0.59 1.58 -16.75
CA LYS A 113 0.45 1.37 -15.73
C LYS A 113 -0.10 1.24 -14.31
N ILE A 114 -1.33 1.69 -14.06
CA ILE A 114 -1.90 1.69 -12.71
C ILE A 114 -3.37 1.30 -12.70
N VAL A 115 -3.69 0.28 -11.91
CA VAL A 115 -5.06 -0.11 -11.55
C VAL A 115 -5.27 0.22 -10.09
N THR A 116 -6.29 1.01 -9.76
CA THR A 116 -6.65 1.31 -8.38
C THR A 116 -8.04 0.74 -8.08
N MET A 117 -8.15 -0.07 -7.02
CA MET A 117 -9.38 -0.74 -6.60
C MET A 117 -9.93 -0.07 -5.35
N ALA A 118 -11.16 0.47 -5.43
CA ALA A 118 -11.88 1.02 -4.26
C ALA A 118 -12.56 -0.13 -3.51
N ALA A 119 -11.79 -0.95 -2.80
CA ALA A 119 -12.27 -2.17 -2.16
C ALA A 119 -11.45 -2.51 -0.91
N THR A 120 -12.04 -3.30 0.00
CA THR A 120 -11.27 -3.93 1.06
C THR A 120 -10.40 -5.04 0.49
N ILE A 121 -9.32 -5.39 1.19
CA ILE A 121 -8.38 -6.42 0.74
C ILE A 121 -9.06 -7.78 0.56
N GLN A 122 -9.98 -8.14 1.46
CA GLN A 122 -10.73 -9.40 1.40
C GLN A 122 -11.60 -9.51 0.15
N TYR A 123 -12.09 -8.38 -0.37
CA TYR A 123 -12.90 -8.33 -1.57
C TYR A 123 -12.04 -8.23 -2.84
N ALA A 124 -10.91 -7.55 -2.79
CA ALA A 124 -10.06 -7.30 -3.94
C ALA A 124 -9.23 -8.53 -4.34
N LEU A 125 -8.60 -9.25 -3.39
CA LEU A 125 -7.72 -10.38 -3.71
C LEU A 125 -8.41 -11.49 -4.53
N PRO A 126 -9.65 -11.93 -4.23
CA PRO A 126 -10.35 -12.90 -5.07
C PRO A 126 -10.57 -12.45 -6.51
N GLN A 127 -10.75 -11.13 -6.74
CA GLN A 127 -10.94 -10.60 -8.09
C GLN A 127 -9.65 -10.61 -8.92
N LEU A 128 -8.49 -10.68 -8.26
CA LEU A 128 -7.19 -10.77 -8.89
C LEU A 128 -6.75 -12.21 -9.18
N ALA A 129 -7.50 -13.23 -8.75
CA ALA A 129 -7.12 -14.66 -8.78
C ALA A 129 -6.75 -15.20 -10.17
N ASN A 130 -7.16 -14.56 -11.26
CA ASN A 130 -6.85 -14.99 -12.63
C ASN A 130 -5.82 -14.06 -13.30
N THR A 131 -5.16 -13.21 -12.54
CA THR A 131 -4.07 -12.37 -13.08
C THR A 131 -2.74 -13.12 -12.94
N GLU A 132 -1.74 -12.71 -13.73
CA GLU A 132 -0.37 -13.15 -13.49
C GLU A 132 0.08 -12.74 -12.08
N PRO A 133 0.85 -13.56 -11.38
CA PRO A 133 1.40 -13.23 -10.07
C PRO A 133 2.19 -11.91 -10.08
N PHE A 134 2.32 -11.31 -8.91
CA PHE A 134 3.08 -10.08 -8.70
C PHE A 134 4.54 -10.39 -8.36
N ASP A 135 5.44 -9.51 -8.81
CA ASP A 135 6.87 -9.61 -8.52
C ASP A 135 7.21 -8.99 -7.15
N VAL A 136 6.55 -7.88 -6.81
CA VAL A 136 6.71 -7.18 -5.52
C VAL A 136 5.34 -6.88 -4.93
N VAL A 137 5.16 -7.20 -3.63
CA VAL A 137 3.92 -6.93 -2.90
C VAL A 137 4.23 -6.10 -1.65
N PHE A 138 3.57 -4.95 -1.50
CA PHE A 138 3.60 -4.14 -0.28
C PHE A 138 2.46 -4.56 0.66
N ILE A 139 2.80 -4.88 1.91
CA ILE A 139 1.89 -5.33 2.98
C ILE A 139 2.11 -4.41 4.19
N ASP A 140 1.44 -3.25 4.16
CA ASP A 140 1.47 -2.22 5.21
C ASP A 140 0.03 -1.84 5.60
N PRO A 141 -0.69 -2.75 6.28
CA PRO A 141 -2.06 -2.48 6.70
C PRO A 141 -2.10 -1.54 7.90
N PRO A 142 -3.22 -0.84 8.13
CA PRO A 142 -3.47 -0.15 9.39
C PRO A 142 -3.29 -1.13 10.56
N TYR A 143 -2.35 -0.86 11.47
CA TYR A 143 -1.90 -1.83 12.48
C TYR A 143 -3.04 -2.35 13.37
N GLN A 144 -4.02 -1.48 13.69
CA GLN A 144 -5.19 -1.84 14.50
C GLN A 144 -6.09 -2.90 13.84
N LEU A 145 -6.01 -3.06 12.52
CA LEU A 145 -6.83 -4.03 11.80
C LEU A 145 -6.20 -5.44 11.73
N ALA A 146 -4.92 -5.57 12.07
CA ALA A 146 -4.17 -6.83 12.11
C ALA A 146 -4.37 -7.71 10.86
N LEU A 147 -4.32 -7.13 9.65
CA LEU A 147 -4.67 -7.80 8.39
C LEU A 147 -3.55 -8.66 7.78
N TRP A 148 -2.34 -8.70 8.35
CA TRP A 148 -1.19 -9.41 7.76
C TRP A 148 -1.50 -10.87 7.43
N GLY A 149 -2.08 -11.61 8.38
CA GLY A 149 -2.48 -13.02 8.16
C GLY A 149 -3.53 -13.16 7.05
N THR A 150 -4.55 -12.30 7.04
CA THR A 150 -5.58 -12.28 6.00
C THR A 150 -4.99 -12.02 4.63
N ILE A 151 -4.07 -11.05 4.52
CA ILE A 151 -3.39 -10.71 3.26
C ILE A 151 -2.53 -11.88 2.78
N LEU A 152 -1.66 -12.41 3.64
CA LEU A 152 -0.75 -13.51 3.29
C LEU A 152 -1.51 -14.76 2.85
N HIS A 153 -2.54 -15.18 3.59
CA HIS A 153 -3.40 -16.29 3.17
C HIS A 153 -4.09 -16.01 1.84
N GLY A 154 -4.62 -14.80 1.66
CA GLY A 154 -5.28 -14.42 0.40
C GLY A 154 -4.32 -14.44 -0.80
N LEU A 155 -3.10 -13.93 -0.65
CA LEU A 155 -2.08 -13.95 -1.69
C LEU A 155 -1.71 -15.37 -2.11
N ILE A 156 -1.51 -16.28 -1.15
CA ILE A 156 -1.16 -17.68 -1.39
C ILE A 156 -2.34 -18.43 -2.00
N ASN A 157 -3.53 -18.34 -1.40
CA ASN A 157 -4.71 -19.09 -1.83
C ASN A 157 -5.19 -18.71 -3.23
N HIS A 158 -5.02 -17.45 -3.63
CA HIS A 158 -5.39 -16.97 -4.96
C HIS A 158 -4.24 -17.00 -5.96
N GLN A 159 -3.09 -17.60 -5.60
CA GLN A 159 -1.90 -17.75 -6.46
C GLN A 159 -1.41 -16.40 -7.03
N LEU A 160 -1.49 -15.34 -6.22
CA LEU A 160 -1.07 -13.98 -6.59
C LEU A 160 0.43 -13.74 -6.42
N VAL A 161 1.14 -14.73 -5.87
CA VAL A 161 2.58 -14.70 -5.60
C VAL A 161 3.25 -16.00 -6.06
N HIS A 162 4.51 -15.93 -6.42
CA HIS A 162 5.37 -17.06 -6.80
C HIS A 162 6.62 -17.08 -5.90
N PRO A 163 7.45 -18.14 -5.93
CA PRO A 163 8.60 -18.25 -5.03
C PRO A 163 9.60 -17.08 -5.08
N GLN A 164 9.69 -16.37 -6.21
CA GLN A 164 10.58 -15.21 -6.37
C GLN A 164 9.91 -13.88 -6.01
N THR A 165 8.61 -13.86 -5.69
CA THR A 165 7.91 -12.64 -5.26
C THR A 165 8.52 -12.08 -4.00
N LEU A 166 8.85 -10.80 -4.00
CA LEU A 166 9.32 -10.08 -2.82
C LEU A 166 8.13 -9.48 -2.06
N LEU A 167 7.94 -9.94 -0.82
CA LEU A 167 6.91 -9.45 0.08
C LEU A 167 7.53 -8.44 1.03
N TYR A 168 7.24 -7.16 0.85
CA TYR A 168 7.52 -6.15 1.87
C TYR A 168 6.46 -6.20 2.95
N ILE A 169 6.86 -6.36 4.21
CA ILE A 169 5.97 -6.36 5.37
C ILE A 169 6.42 -5.26 6.31
N GLU A 170 5.48 -4.38 6.68
CA GLU A 170 5.65 -3.34 7.70
C GLU A 170 4.69 -3.55 8.86
N SER A 171 5.15 -3.32 10.09
CA SER A 171 4.33 -3.44 11.30
C SER A 171 4.91 -2.63 12.46
N ASP A 172 4.14 -2.49 13.55
CA ASP A 172 4.59 -2.02 14.86
C ASP A 172 5.00 -3.16 15.81
N GLN A 173 4.95 -4.41 15.34
CA GLN A 173 5.26 -5.61 16.11
C GLN A 173 6.46 -6.34 15.50
N ASP A 174 7.21 -7.05 16.36
CA ASP A 174 8.30 -7.90 15.89
C ASP A 174 7.77 -9.01 14.97
N HIS A 175 8.40 -9.16 13.79
CA HIS A 175 7.95 -10.11 12.78
C HIS A 175 8.11 -11.58 13.21
N THR A 176 8.97 -11.89 14.20
CA THR A 176 9.09 -13.25 14.74
C THR A 176 7.78 -13.69 15.42
N GLN A 177 7.07 -12.75 16.04
CA GLN A 177 5.76 -12.99 16.66
C GLN A 177 4.63 -12.84 15.62
N LEU A 178 4.66 -11.74 14.84
CA LEU A 178 3.64 -11.42 13.86
C LEU A 178 3.45 -12.52 12.81
N LEU A 179 4.56 -13.13 12.36
CA LEU A 179 4.60 -14.11 11.28
C LEU A 179 4.84 -15.54 11.78
N GLU A 180 4.63 -15.82 13.06
CA GLU A 180 4.88 -17.15 13.66
C GLU A 180 4.18 -18.28 12.89
N SER A 181 2.92 -18.09 12.52
CA SER A 181 2.14 -19.07 11.74
C SER A 181 2.61 -19.22 10.28
N PHE A 182 3.45 -18.33 9.79
CA PHE A 182 3.99 -18.34 8.42
C PHE A 182 5.47 -18.74 8.36
N THR A 183 6.11 -19.09 9.48
CA THR A 183 7.54 -19.44 9.52
C THR A 183 7.89 -20.65 8.65
N ALA A 184 6.95 -21.57 8.43
CA ALA A 184 7.12 -22.71 7.53
C ALA A 184 7.09 -22.28 6.05
N SER A 185 6.38 -21.18 5.72
CA SER A 185 6.11 -20.75 4.34
C SER A 185 6.94 -19.56 3.89
N LEU A 186 7.44 -18.74 4.82
CA LEU A 186 8.18 -17.51 4.52
C LEU A 186 9.64 -17.60 4.94
N GLU A 187 10.52 -17.09 4.07
CA GLU A 187 11.93 -16.88 4.32
C GLU A 187 12.25 -15.39 4.40
N PRO A 188 12.86 -14.89 5.50
CA PRO A 188 13.29 -13.51 5.61
C PRO A 188 14.57 -13.26 4.82
N LEU A 189 14.57 -12.32 3.89
CA LEU A 189 15.74 -11.88 3.12
C LEU A 189 16.38 -10.65 3.75
N LYS A 190 15.57 -9.71 4.21
CA LYS A 190 15.97 -8.47 4.89
C LYS A 190 15.03 -8.22 6.06
N TYR A 191 15.56 -7.69 7.15
CA TYR A 191 14.77 -7.31 8.30
C TYR A 191 15.45 -6.22 9.11
N LYS A 192 14.70 -5.21 9.53
CA LYS A 192 15.24 -4.13 10.33
C LYS A 192 14.15 -3.46 11.17
N LYS A 193 14.49 -3.16 12.44
CA LYS A 193 13.71 -2.24 13.27
C LYS A 193 14.19 -0.81 13.04
N MET A 194 13.28 0.10 12.76
CA MET A 194 13.53 1.53 12.52
C MET A 194 12.60 2.38 13.37
N GLY A 195 13.06 2.76 14.55
CA GLY A 195 12.21 3.38 15.57
C GLY A 195 11.16 2.39 16.10
N GLN A 196 9.88 2.70 15.89
CA GLN A 196 8.77 1.79 16.26
C GLN A 196 8.32 0.90 15.11
N ILE A 197 8.91 1.06 13.93
CA ILE A 197 8.56 0.32 12.73
C ILE A 197 9.48 -0.89 12.58
N PHE A 198 8.89 -2.05 12.35
CA PHE A 198 9.57 -3.25 11.92
C PHE A 198 9.29 -3.44 10.44
N ALA A 199 10.33 -3.53 9.63
CA ALA A 199 10.24 -3.67 8.19
C ALA A 199 11.08 -4.85 7.70
N GLY A 200 10.54 -5.64 6.77
CA GLY A 200 11.26 -6.78 6.22
C GLY A 200 10.84 -7.11 4.80
N ILE A 201 11.76 -7.77 4.08
CA ILE A 201 11.51 -8.39 2.78
C ILE A 201 11.52 -9.90 2.99
N TYR A 202 10.51 -10.56 2.48
CA TYR A 202 10.30 -12.01 2.58
C TYR A 202 10.05 -12.61 1.22
N GLN A 203 10.31 -13.91 1.09
CA GLN A 203 9.90 -14.73 -0.04
C GLN A 203 9.15 -15.97 0.44
N LEU A 204 8.40 -16.59 -0.47
CA LEU A 204 7.88 -17.92 -0.21
C LEU A 204 9.05 -18.92 -0.25
N LYS A 205 9.10 -19.82 0.75
CA LYS A 205 10.04 -20.96 0.71
C LYS A 205 9.69 -21.85 -0.48
N ALA A 206 10.70 -22.28 -1.20
CA ALA A 206 10.51 -23.36 -2.18
C ALA A 206 10.03 -24.63 -1.45
N LEU A 207 8.95 -25.21 -1.94
CA LEU A 207 8.43 -26.50 -1.47
C LEU A 207 9.35 -27.63 -1.94
#